data_ad6d6d8de665a96936cdf9503f96e992
#
_entry.id   ad6d6d8de665a96936cdf9503f96e992
#
_cell.length_a   1.000
_cell.length_b   1.000
_cell.length_c   1.000
_cell.angle_alpha   90.00
_cell.angle_beta   90.00
_cell.angle_gamma   90.00
#
_symmetry.space_group_name_H-M   'P 1'
#
loop_
_entity.id
_entity.type
_entity.pdbx_description
1 polymer ?
#
loop_
_entity_poly.entity_id
_entity_poly.type
_entity_poly.pdbx_seq_one_letter_code
_entity_poly.pdbx_strand_id
1 'polypeptide(L)'
;MRRLYIIPKRDELEKSLEIVNKYNAYFEYDDFFWPDVISNDEKIDEIINTYLALNRDTSNDILHGAFFDITIHSYDKEIVAISDKRIRKSIKIAQRLGVKKLVFHTNIIPNFYSKYYINRTK
;
A
#
# COMPACT_ATOMS: atom_id res chain seq x y z
N MET A 1 12.38 -17.65 -10.02
CA MET A 1 12.35 -17.94 -8.57
C MET A 1 11.12 -17.33 -7.95
N ARG A 2 10.37 -18.12 -7.24
CA ARG A 2 9.19 -17.60 -6.50
C ARG A 2 9.63 -16.94 -5.21
N ARG A 3 9.06 -15.78 -4.92
CA ARG A 3 9.25 -15.08 -3.64
C ARG A 3 8.03 -15.29 -2.76
N LEU A 4 8.27 -15.49 -1.48
CA LEU A 4 7.22 -15.62 -0.48
C LEU A 4 7.12 -14.30 0.29
N TYR A 5 5.91 -13.80 0.43
CA TYR A 5 5.61 -12.59 1.19
C TYR A 5 4.68 -12.90 2.34
N ILE A 6 4.88 -12.24 3.45
CA ILE A 6 3.96 -12.29 4.59
C ILE A 6 3.55 -10.87 4.98
N ILE A 7 2.37 -10.74 5.53
CA ILE A 7 1.88 -9.48 6.07
C ILE A 7 2.34 -9.40 7.53
N PRO A 8 3.25 -8.46 7.89
CA PRO A 8 3.72 -8.34 9.25
C PRO A 8 2.59 -7.84 10.17
N LYS A 9 2.59 -8.33 11.40
CA LYS A 9 1.72 -7.81 12.46
C LYS A 9 2.54 -6.94 13.38
N ARG A 10 2.20 -5.67 13.49
CA ARG A 10 2.96 -4.71 14.30
C ARG A 10 3.01 -5.04 15.78
N ASP A 11 2.00 -5.71 16.30
CA ASP A 11 1.95 -6.18 17.68
C ASP A 11 2.72 -7.50 17.91
N GLU A 12 3.16 -8.16 16.84
CA GLU A 12 3.90 -9.42 16.87
C GLU A 12 5.12 -9.39 15.92
N LEU A 13 5.87 -8.27 15.90
CA LEU A 13 6.98 -8.09 14.94
C LEU A 13 8.08 -9.11 15.10
N GLU A 14 8.42 -9.51 16.32
CA GLU A 14 9.46 -10.54 16.54
C GLU A 14 9.10 -11.85 15.85
N LYS A 15 7.84 -12.25 15.96
CA LYS A 15 7.33 -13.46 15.32
C LYS A 15 7.32 -13.32 13.80
N SER A 16 6.95 -12.16 13.28
CA SER A 16 7.01 -11.87 11.84
C SER A 16 8.45 -11.96 11.33
N LEU A 17 9.42 -11.43 12.07
CA LEU A 17 10.85 -11.52 11.73
C LEU A 17 11.36 -12.96 11.74
N GLU A 18 10.97 -13.76 12.72
CA GLU A 18 11.32 -15.18 12.77
C GLU A 18 10.84 -15.92 11.52
N ILE A 19 9.64 -15.64 11.08
CA ILE A 19 9.06 -16.27 9.88
C ILE A 19 9.83 -15.86 8.62
N VAL A 20 10.09 -14.56 8.42
CA VAL A 20 10.83 -14.13 7.21
C VAL A 20 12.25 -14.68 7.20
N ASN A 21 12.90 -14.78 8.33
CA ASN A 21 14.25 -15.34 8.42
C ASN A 21 14.25 -16.86 8.17
N LYS A 22 13.28 -17.57 8.75
CA LYS A 22 13.19 -19.03 8.61
C LYS A 22 12.91 -19.46 7.18
N TYR A 23 12.00 -18.76 6.50
CA TYR A 23 11.54 -19.13 5.17
C TYR A 23 12.14 -18.29 4.05
N ASN A 24 13.08 -17.40 4.36
CA ASN A 24 13.67 -16.46 3.41
C ASN A 24 12.59 -15.67 2.67
N ALA A 25 11.61 -15.16 3.43
CA ALA A 25 10.46 -14.43 2.94
C ALA A 25 10.68 -12.91 3.06
N TYR A 26 9.73 -12.15 2.52
CA TYR A 26 9.72 -10.69 2.54
C TYR A 26 8.42 -10.19 3.15
N PHE A 27 8.35 -8.90 3.46
CA PHE A 27 7.12 -8.28 3.95
C PHE A 27 6.28 -7.71 2.82
N GLU A 28 4.97 -7.84 2.95
CA GLU A 28 3.98 -7.02 2.27
C GLU A 28 3.32 -6.13 3.33
N TYR A 29 3.53 -4.81 3.23
CA TYR A 29 3.00 -3.85 4.20
C TYR A 29 1.57 -3.50 3.85
N ASP A 30 0.62 -3.88 4.71
CA ASP A 30 -0.81 -3.62 4.56
C ASP A 30 -1.34 -2.55 5.54
N ASP A 31 -0.43 -1.79 6.17
CA ASP A 31 -0.80 -0.83 7.21
C ASP A 31 -1.33 0.50 6.67
N PHE A 32 -1.00 0.84 5.42
CA PHE A 32 -1.15 2.21 4.92
C PHE A 32 -2.31 2.42 3.95
N PHE A 33 -3.08 1.40 3.64
CA PHE A 33 -4.19 1.54 2.70
C PHE A 33 -5.51 1.98 3.35
N TRP A 34 -5.60 1.95 4.67
CA TRP A 34 -6.80 2.35 5.40
C TRP A 34 -6.99 3.86 5.33
N PRO A 35 -8.22 4.36 5.04
CA PRO A 35 -8.45 5.81 4.92
C PRO A 35 -8.07 6.62 6.15
N ASP A 36 -8.31 6.09 7.34
CA ASP A 36 -7.96 6.77 8.60
C ASP A 36 -6.45 6.79 8.88
N VAL A 37 -5.69 5.92 8.24
CA VAL A 37 -4.22 5.92 8.31
C VAL A 37 -3.63 6.82 7.23
N ILE A 38 -4.01 6.64 5.97
CA ILE A 38 -3.43 7.38 4.84
C ILE A 38 -3.73 8.89 4.93
N SER A 39 -4.79 9.28 5.62
CA SER A 39 -5.14 10.68 5.86
C SER A 39 -4.53 11.27 7.14
N ASN A 40 -3.76 10.51 7.91
CA ASN A 40 -3.21 10.93 9.19
C ASN A 40 -1.67 10.80 9.18
N ASP A 41 -0.98 11.94 9.01
CA ASP A 41 0.48 11.96 8.88
C ASP A 41 1.19 11.45 10.14
N GLU A 42 0.63 11.72 11.33
CA GLU A 42 1.22 11.23 12.59
C GLU A 42 1.17 9.70 12.68
N LYS A 43 0.06 9.10 12.29
CA LYS A 43 -0.06 7.63 12.22
C LYS A 43 0.91 7.03 11.21
N ILE A 44 1.03 7.66 10.06
CA ILE A 44 1.99 7.23 9.02
C ILE A 44 3.41 7.25 9.59
N ASP A 45 3.80 8.34 10.22
CA ASP A 45 5.14 8.50 10.79
C ASP A 45 5.41 7.45 11.87
N GLU A 46 4.47 7.22 12.76
CA GLU A 46 4.59 6.21 13.82
C GLU A 46 4.81 4.81 13.24
N ILE A 47 4.00 4.42 12.25
CA ILE A 47 4.10 3.11 11.63
C ILE A 47 5.44 2.97 10.87
N ILE A 48 5.83 3.97 10.11
CA ILE A 48 7.11 3.95 9.38
C ILE A 48 8.28 3.80 10.36
N ASN A 49 8.29 4.57 11.44
CA ASN A 49 9.35 4.51 12.43
C ASN A 49 9.43 3.14 13.11
N THR A 50 8.29 2.51 13.35
CA THR A 50 8.24 1.15 13.89
C THR A 50 8.95 0.16 12.97
N TYR A 51 8.71 0.23 11.67
CA TYR A 51 9.36 -0.66 10.71
C TYR A 51 10.83 -0.31 10.47
N LEU A 52 11.18 0.97 10.40
CA LEU A 52 12.58 1.39 10.24
C LEU A 52 13.46 0.96 11.41
N ALA A 53 12.92 0.88 12.61
CA ALA A 53 13.63 0.43 13.80
C ALA A 53 14.10 -1.04 13.71
N LEU A 54 13.54 -1.83 12.80
CA LEU A 54 13.96 -3.22 12.59
C LEU A 54 15.28 -3.34 11.85
N ASN A 55 15.79 -2.28 11.22
CA ASN A 55 17.05 -2.25 10.47
C ASN A 55 17.17 -3.37 9.43
N ARG A 56 16.08 -3.65 8.70
CA ARG A 56 16.05 -4.67 7.66
C ARG A 56 16.32 -4.06 6.29
N ASP A 57 16.81 -4.89 5.37
CA ASP A 57 16.79 -4.59 3.94
C ASP A 57 15.35 -4.77 3.43
N THR A 58 14.72 -3.68 3.05
CA THR A 58 13.33 -3.63 2.57
C THR A 58 13.23 -3.60 1.04
N SER A 59 14.34 -3.68 0.33
CA SER A 59 14.39 -3.48 -1.13
C SER A 59 13.58 -4.51 -1.92
N ASN A 60 13.32 -5.68 -1.35
CA ASN A 60 12.50 -6.72 -1.94
C ASN A 60 11.09 -6.84 -1.33
N ASP A 61 10.78 -6.02 -0.35
CA ASP A 61 9.44 -5.96 0.23
C ASP A 61 8.45 -5.31 -0.74
N ILE A 62 7.17 -5.43 -0.46
CA ILE A 62 6.08 -4.84 -1.24
C ILE A 62 5.24 -3.96 -0.33
N LEU A 63 4.81 -2.81 -0.84
CA LEU A 63 3.81 -1.97 -0.18
C LEU A 63 2.47 -2.12 -0.90
N HIS A 64 1.43 -2.44 -0.14
CA HIS A 64 0.06 -2.33 -0.63
C HIS A 64 -0.37 -0.87 -0.49
N GLY A 65 -0.56 -0.20 -1.62
CA GLY A 65 -0.96 1.20 -1.65
C GLY A 65 -2.44 1.40 -1.31
N ALA A 66 -2.84 2.65 -1.15
CA ALA A 66 -4.23 3.00 -0.87
C ALA A 66 -5.16 2.46 -1.97
N PHE A 67 -6.28 1.84 -1.59
CA PHE A 67 -7.25 1.34 -2.55
C PHE A 67 -8.71 1.64 -2.17
N PHE A 68 -9.02 1.85 -0.89
CA PHE A 68 -10.37 2.22 -0.48
C PHE A 68 -10.75 3.59 -1.05
N ASP A 69 -11.85 3.64 -1.78
CA ASP A 69 -12.39 4.87 -2.38
C ASP A 69 -11.39 5.59 -3.30
N ILE A 70 -10.52 4.83 -3.95
CA ILE A 70 -9.58 5.34 -4.94
C ILE A 70 -10.18 5.14 -6.33
N THR A 71 -10.56 6.24 -6.99
CA THR A 71 -11.21 6.20 -8.30
C THR A 71 -10.61 7.29 -9.20
N ILE A 72 -9.50 6.97 -9.85
CA ILE A 72 -8.78 7.90 -10.73
C ILE A 72 -9.52 8.20 -12.03
N HIS A 73 -10.48 7.37 -12.39
CA HIS A 73 -11.29 7.50 -13.60
C HIS A 73 -12.70 8.03 -13.31
N SER A 74 -12.92 8.62 -12.14
CA SER A 74 -14.20 9.24 -11.78
C SER A 74 -14.51 10.46 -12.67
N TYR A 75 -15.79 10.72 -12.89
CA TYR A 75 -16.24 11.98 -13.49
C TYR A 75 -16.22 13.14 -12.50
N ASP A 76 -16.19 12.84 -11.20
CA ASP A 76 -16.10 13.84 -10.14
C ASP A 76 -14.63 14.23 -9.92
N LYS A 77 -14.31 15.48 -10.22
CA LYS A 77 -12.95 16.02 -10.10
C LYS A 77 -12.44 15.98 -8.67
N GLU A 78 -13.31 16.12 -7.67
CA GLU A 78 -12.91 16.05 -6.25
C GLU A 78 -12.51 14.61 -5.87
N ILE A 79 -13.22 13.62 -6.38
CA ILE A 79 -12.87 12.21 -6.17
C ILE A 79 -11.53 11.88 -6.85
N VAL A 80 -11.31 12.38 -8.05
CA VAL A 80 -10.02 12.21 -8.74
C VAL A 80 -8.89 12.87 -7.95
N ALA A 81 -9.10 14.08 -7.44
CA ALA A 81 -8.08 14.82 -6.69
C ALA A 81 -7.68 14.09 -5.39
N ILE A 82 -8.65 13.59 -4.61
CA ILE A 82 -8.33 12.85 -3.38
C ILE A 82 -7.69 11.50 -3.69
N SER A 83 -8.11 10.84 -4.75
CA SER A 83 -7.51 9.59 -5.21
C SER A 83 -6.04 9.77 -5.60
N ASP A 84 -5.74 10.79 -6.40
CA ASP A 84 -4.37 11.14 -6.78
C ASP A 84 -3.51 11.46 -5.55
N LYS A 85 -4.02 12.24 -4.62
CA LYS A 85 -3.33 12.57 -3.37
C LYS A 85 -2.94 11.32 -2.57
N ARG A 86 -3.85 10.37 -2.44
CA ARG A 86 -3.61 9.12 -1.68
C ARG A 86 -2.63 8.20 -2.39
N ILE A 87 -2.68 8.12 -3.71
CA ILE A 87 -1.70 7.37 -4.51
C ILE A 87 -0.31 7.97 -4.33
N ARG A 88 -0.17 9.29 -4.42
CA ARG A 88 1.12 9.98 -4.21
C ARG A 88 1.65 9.79 -2.81
N LYS A 89 0.79 9.83 -1.79
CA LYS A 89 1.17 9.51 -0.41
C LYS A 89 1.71 8.08 -0.28
N SER A 90 1.05 7.12 -0.91
CA SER A 90 1.51 5.72 -0.92
C SER A 90 2.91 5.60 -1.52
N ILE A 91 3.17 6.31 -2.60
CA ILE A 91 4.50 6.33 -3.23
C ILE A 91 5.55 6.92 -2.28
N LYS A 92 5.24 8.02 -1.60
CA LYS A 92 6.16 8.63 -0.63
C LYS A 92 6.43 7.71 0.57
N ILE A 93 5.42 7.00 1.04
CA ILE A 93 5.58 6.01 2.11
C ILE A 93 6.54 4.90 1.68
N ALA A 94 6.35 4.38 0.47
CA ALA A 94 7.25 3.36 -0.07
C ALA A 94 8.70 3.86 -0.15
N GLN A 95 8.91 5.09 -0.60
CA GLN A 95 10.24 5.71 -0.66
C GLN A 95 10.86 5.81 0.73
N ARG A 96 10.10 6.23 1.73
CA ARG A 96 10.58 6.33 3.12
C ARG A 96 10.94 4.98 3.72
N LEU A 97 10.20 3.92 3.37
CA LEU A 97 10.50 2.55 3.81
C LEU A 97 11.62 1.88 3.01
N GLY A 98 12.03 2.46 1.88
CA GLY A 98 13.00 1.85 0.97
C GLY A 98 12.41 0.73 0.12
N VAL A 99 11.08 0.67 -0.01
CA VAL A 99 10.37 -0.32 -0.79
C VAL A 99 10.28 0.12 -2.25
N LYS A 100 10.57 -0.78 -3.18
CA LYS A 100 10.62 -0.48 -4.62
C LYS A 100 9.40 -0.97 -5.39
N LYS A 101 8.54 -1.77 -4.77
CA LYS A 101 7.35 -2.34 -5.41
C LYS A 101 6.10 -1.93 -4.65
N LEU A 102 5.15 -1.35 -5.39
CA LEU A 102 3.83 -0.99 -4.86
C LEU A 102 2.77 -1.73 -5.65
N VAL A 103 1.72 -2.15 -4.95
CA VAL A 103 0.53 -2.76 -5.55
C VAL A 103 -0.64 -1.83 -5.32
N PHE A 104 -1.37 -1.51 -6.38
CA PHE A 104 -2.62 -0.75 -6.33
C PHE A 104 -3.74 -1.57 -6.95
N HIS A 105 -4.96 -1.38 -6.46
CA HIS A 105 -6.14 -1.96 -7.08
C HIS A 105 -6.63 -1.08 -8.23
N THR A 106 -7.20 -1.70 -9.25
CA THR A 106 -7.79 -0.97 -10.38
C THR A 106 -9.11 -0.29 -10.03
N ASN A 107 -9.77 -0.77 -8.98
CA ASN A 107 -11.04 -0.24 -8.47
C ASN A 107 -12.13 -0.10 -9.52
N ILE A 108 -12.22 -1.06 -10.42
CA ILE A 108 -13.31 -1.15 -11.37
C ILE A 108 -14.57 -1.60 -10.61
N ILE A 109 -15.67 -0.85 -10.76
CA ILE A 109 -16.94 -1.22 -10.14
C ILE A 109 -17.59 -2.32 -11.00
N PRO A 110 -17.70 -3.56 -10.51
CA PRO A 110 -18.06 -4.72 -11.36
C PRO A 110 -19.45 -4.61 -12.01
N ASN A 111 -20.36 -3.89 -11.39
CA ASN A 111 -21.75 -3.78 -11.86
C ASN A 111 -22.01 -2.50 -12.66
N PHE A 112 -20.98 -1.74 -12.96
CA PHE A 112 -21.13 -0.49 -13.71
C PHE A 112 -20.55 -0.65 -15.12
N TYR A 113 -21.34 -1.24 -16.01
CA TYR A 113 -20.96 -1.52 -17.40
C TYR A 113 -21.39 -0.41 -18.35
N SER A 114 -21.13 0.83 -18.02
CA SER A 114 -21.36 1.87 -19.00
C SER A 114 -20.19 1.89 -20.00
N LYS A 115 -20.52 2.14 -21.25
CA LYS A 115 -19.55 2.29 -22.32
C LYS A 115 -18.52 3.39 -22.01
N TYR A 116 -18.97 4.44 -21.35
CA TYR A 116 -18.10 5.55 -20.92
C TYR A 116 -17.12 5.15 -19.84
N TYR A 117 -17.55 4.38 -18.86
CA TYR A 117 -16.70 3.90 -17.78
C TYR A 117 -15.56 3.03 -18.30
N ILE A 118 -15.88 2.08 -19.16
CA ILE A 118 -14.91 1.18 -19.76
C ILE A 118 -13.89 1.97 -20.60
N ASN A 119 -14.34 2.94 -21.37
CA ASN A 119 -13.45 3.76 -22.20
C ASN A 119 -12.52 4.64 -21.37
N ARG A 120 -12.91 5.07 -20.18
CA ARG A 120 -12.05 5.86 -19.29
C ARG A 120 -11.00 5.01 -18.56
N THR A 121 -11.22 3.73 -18.40
CA THR A 121 -10.27 2.82 -17.73
C THR A 121 -9.21 2.26 -18.68
N LYS A 122 -9.39 2.47 -19.96
CA LYS A 122 -8.38 2.14 -20.95
C LYS A 122 -7.34 3.24 -21.06
#